data_3a7d6eb95fd0367528df29a7face42fd
#
_entry.id   3a7d6eb95fd0367528df29a7face42fd
#
_cell.length_a   1.000
_cell.length_b   1.000
_cell.length_c   1.000
_cell.angle_alpha   90.00
_cell.angle_beta   90.00
_cell.angle_gamma   90.00
#
_symmetry.space_group_name_H-M   'P 1'
#
loop_
_entity.id
_entity.type
_entity.pdbx_description
1 polymer ?
#
loop_
_entity_poly.entity_id
_entity_poly.type
_entity_poly.pdbx_seq_one_letter_code
_entity_poly.pdbx_strand_id
1 'polypeptide(L)'
;HTVDLLLGFSVQQDEMNNNTGKALGAASNTIHYAPWYSQVYDAEARLDLKDYYSDYEKKTMVGLFGRLNYNYRERYYAGFTLRRDASSTFGEDVRWGWFPSYFVGWTFTEEPFMLALKPWLNYGKLRFSQGRTGRIFEYPYLAQGELDQGAPYLGHPTVVPEWWAGVSNSGLTWEKTTEYDAGLDLGLLDNRIGLTFDYYLKRTRGLLYNPPTLGTHTGFLAPWRNMYGIDN
;
A
#
# COMPACT_ATOMS: atom_id res chain seq x y z
N HIS A 1 10.81 -4.85 -35.96
CA HIS A 1 10.34 -5.57 -34.77
C HIS A 1 11.29 -5.26 -33.64
N THR A 2 10.75 -4.83 -32.50
CA THR A 2 11.54 -4.68 -31.27
C THR A 2 10.86 -5.48 -30.17
N VAL A 3 11.65 -6.27 -29.45
CA VAL A 3 11.21 -7.04 -28.29
C VAL A 3 12.11 -6.69 -27.14
N ASP A 4 11.53 -6.23 -26.03
CA ASP A 4 12.24 -5.92 -24.80
C ASP A 4 11.76 -6.86 -23.70
N LEU A 5 12.68 -7.59 -23.09
CA LEU A 5 12.42 -8.45 -21.95
C LEU A 5 13.19 -7.94 -20.73
N LEU A 6 12.47 -7.78 -19.62
CA LEU A 6 13.04 -7.43 -18.33
C LEU A 6 12.60 -8.44 -17.27
N LEU A 7 13.54 -8.97 -16.53
CA LEU A 7 13.30 -9.79 -15.34
C LEU A 7 14.00 -9.15 -14.14
N GLY A 8 13.38 -9.16 -13.00
CA GLY A 8 13.98 -8.60 -11.81
C GLY A 8 13.37 -9.12 -10.52
N PHE A 9 14.10 -8.88 -9.45
CA PHE A 9 13.62 -9.10 -8.10
C PHE A 9 13.94 -7.90 -7.23
N SER A 10 13.19 -7.73 -6.16
CA SER A 10 13.41 -6.69 -5.16
C SER A 10 13.22 -7.25 -3.77
N VAL A 11 14.03 -6.80 -2.84
CA VAL A 11 13.88 -7.03 -1.40
C VAL A 11 13.98 -5.68 -0.72
N GLN A 12 13.01 -5.39 0.10
CA GLN A 12 12.98 -4.18 0.92
C GLN A 12 12.74 -4.58 2.37
N GLN A 13 13.50 -4.01 3.28
CA GLN A 13 13.31 -4.16 4.71
C GLN A 13 13.30 -2.77 5.34
N ASP A 14 12.21 -2.47 6.03
CA ASP A 14 12.04 -1.23 6.77
C ASP A 14 12.05 -1.59 8.26
N GLU A 15 12.90 -0.90 9.03
CA GLU A 15 12.99 -1.03 10.47
C GLU A 15 12.80 0.34 11.10
N MET A 16 11.91 0.43 12.06
CA MET A 16 11.67 1.62 12.84
C MET A 16 11.92 1.31 14.31
N ASN A 17 12.79 2.10 14.92
CA ASN A 17 13.02 2.11 16.36
C ASN A 17 12.58 3.46 16.89
N ASN A 18 11.54 3.48 17.71
CA ASN A 18 11.06 4.69 18.35
C ASN A 18 11.38 4.61 19.85
N ASN A 19 12.07 5.63 20.36
CA ASN A 19 12.37 5.75 21.78
C ASN A 19 11.90 7.12 22.25
N THR A 20 10.93 7.15 23.13
CA THR A 20 10.37 8.37 23.68
C THR A 20 10.64 8.44 25.17
N GLY A 21 11.19 9.55 25.63
CA GLY A 21 11.36 9.84 27.03
C GLY A 21 10.61 11.11 27.41
N LYS A 22 9.84 11.06 28.51
CA LYS A 22 9.15 12.20 29.06
C LYS A 22 9.57 12.38 30.51
N ALA A 23 9.91 13.59 30.89
CA ALA A 23 10.14 13.98 32.29
C ALA A 23 9.43 15.30 32.57
N LEU A 24 8.87 15.42 33.76
CA LEU A 24 8.19 16.62 34.26
C LEU A 24 8.93 17.14 35.48
N GLY A 25 8.73 18.42 35.84
CA GLY A 25 9.29 19.01 37.02
C GLY A 25 10.80 19.29 36.96
N ALA A 26 11.28 19.76 35.81
CA ALA A 26 12.67 20.14 35.63
C ALA A 26 13.10 21.19 36.66
N ALA A 27 14.26 20.96 37.32
CA ALA A 27 14.82 21.89 38.27
C ALA A 27 15.31 23.21 37.63
N SER A 28 15.48 23.22 36.29
CA SER A 28 15.92 24.38 35.52
C SER A 28 15.39 24.32 34.06
N ASN A 29 15.05 25.48 33.53
CA ASN A 29 14.66 25.63 32.11
C ASN A 29 15.81 25.39 31.14
N THR A 30 17.03 25.20 31.61
CA THR A 30 18.20 24.89 30.77
C THR A 30 18.42 23.40 30.56
N ILE A 31 17.66 22.55 31.25
CA ILE A 31 17.75 21.09 31.12
C ILE A 31 16.67 20.64 30.10
N HIS A 32 17.12 20.18 28.94
CA HIS A 32 16.23 19.80 27.82
C HIS A 32 16.21 18.30 27.53
N TYR A 33 16.89 17.47 28.36
CA TYR A 33 17.02 16.02 28.09
C TYR A 33 16.35 15.21 29.20
N ALA A 34 15.27 14.54 28.90
CA ALA A 34 14.53 13.73 29.86
C ALA A 34 15.37 12.67 30.61
N PRO A 35 16.33 11.96 30.00
CA PRO A 35 17.17 10.99 30.70
C PRO A 35 18.05 11.58 31.81
N TRP A 36 18.36 12.85 31.76
CA TRP A 36 19.24 13.54 32.73
C TRP A 36 18.54 13.98 34.03
N TYR A 37 17.22 13.84 34.08
CA TYR A 37 16.51 14.10 35.34
C TYR A 37 16.77 12.96 36.30
N SER A 38 17.46 13.27 37.42
CA SER A 38 17.46 12.40 38.57
C SER A 38 16.03 12.24 39.07
N GLN A 39 15.70 11.05 39.52
CA GLN A 39 14.39 10.65 39.99
C GLN A 39 13.61 11.77 40.69
N VAL A 40 12.69 12.39 39.97
CA VAL A 40 11.69 13.24 40.58
C VAL A 40 10.47 12.33 40.79
N TYR A 41 10.41 11.78 41.99
CA TYR A 41 9.25 11.05 42.46
C TYR A 41 8.50 11.99 43.40
N ASP A 42 7.27 12.31 43.06
CA ASP A 42 6.36 12.98 43.96
C ASP A 42 5.74 11.93 44.88
N ALA A 43 6.29 11.81 46.08
CA ALA A 43 5.84 10.84 47.06
C ALA A 43 4.42 11.12 47.58
N GLU A 44 3.96 12.38 47.54
CA GLU A 44 2.62 12.75 47.96
C GLU A 44 1.57 12.41 46.90
N ALA A 45 1.87 12.69 45.64
CA ALA A 45 0.99 12.35 44.51
C ALA A 45 1.14 10.91 44.05
N ARG A 46 2.15 10.17 44.50
CA ARG A 46 2.51 8.80 44.02
C ARG A 46 2.66 8.73 42.50
N LEU A 47 3.15 9.79 41.90
CA LEU A 47 3.35 9.88 40.44
C LEU A 47 4.82 9.72 40.09
N ASP A 48 5.12 8.81 39.20
CA ASP A 48 6.42 8.80 38.54
C ASP A 48 6.39 9.89 37.44
N LEU A 49 7.25 10.92 37.61
CA LEU A 49 7.34 12.03 36.67
C LEU A 49 8.22 11.72 35.46
N LYS A 50 8.62 10.49 35.31
CA LYS A 50 9.36 9.98 34.17
C LYS A 50 8.56 8.90 33.47
N ASP A 51 8.53 8.98 32.16
CA ASP A 51 7.92 7.99 31.32
C ASP A 51 8.86 7.67 30.15
N TYR A 52 9.09 6.40 29.93
CA TYR A 52 9.89 5.88 28.83
C TYR A 52 9.09 4.88 28.03
N TYR A 53 8.99 5.14 26.76
CA TYR A 53 8.35 4.25 25.80
C TYR A 53 9.35 3.90 24.71
N SER A 54 9.43 2.63 24.34
CA SER A 54 10.19 2.16 23.20
C SER A 54 9.31 1.27 22.33
N ASP A 55 9.39 1.46 21.03
CA ASP A 55 8.68 0.70 20.06
C ASP A 55 9.62 0.26 18.94
N TYR A 56 9.38 -0.93 18.41
CA TYR A 56 10.14 -1.51 17.32
C TYR A 56 9.22 -2.10 16.28
N GLU A 57 9.31 -1.60 15.05
CA GLU A 57 8.58 -2.12 13.93
C GLU A 57 9.52 -2.63 12.84
N LYS A 58 9.17 -3.75 12.23
CA LYS A 58 9.90 -4.33 11.11
C LYS A 58 8.94 -4.78 10.03
N LYS A 59 9.16 -4.30 8.80
CA LYS A 59 8.47 -4.73 7.60
C LYS A 59 9.45 -5.26 6.58
N THR A 60 9.14 -6.39 5.98
CA THR A 60 9.92 -6.95 4.87
C THR A 60 9.01 -7.20 3.68
N MET A 61 9.45 -6.74 2.51
CA MET A 61 8.77 -6.99 1.24
C MET A 61 9.74 -7.69 0.27
N VAL A 62 9.21 -8.66 -0.46
CA VAL A 62 9.93 -9.38 -1.51
C VAL A 62 9.08 -9.33 -2.78
N GLY A 63 9.68 -8.99 -3.90
CA GLY A 63 9.00 -8.92 -5.18
C GLY A 63 9.78 -9.58 -6.30
N LEU A 64 9.07 -10.32 -7.15
CA LEU A 64 9.55 -10.89 -8.41
C LEU A 64 8.76 -10.28 -9.54
N PHE A 65 9.41 -9.83 -10.61
CA PHE A 65 8.69 -9.25 -11.73
C PHE A 65 9.32 -9.59 -13.08
N GLY A 66 8.47 -9.66 -14.07
CA GLY A 66 8.84 -9.81 -15.47
C GLY A 66 8.02 -8.86 -16.34
N ARG A 67 8.65 -8.28 -17.35
CA ARG A 67 8.02 -7.41 -18.35
C ARG A 67 8.45 -7.83 -19.73
N LEU A 68 7.49 -7.92 -20.63
CA LEU A 68 7.68 -8.13 -22.04
C LEU A 68 7.01 -6.99 -22.81
N ASN A 69 7.76 -6.27 -23.63
CA ASN A 69 7.23 -5.27 -24.56
C ASN A 69 7.51 -5.70 -25.98
N TYR A 70 6.55 -5.44 -26.85
CA TYR A 70 6.64 -5.71 -28.27
C TYR A 70 6.21 -4.49 -29.07
N ASN A 71 7.01 -4.13 -30.05
CA ASN A 71 6.72 -3.08 -31.01
C ASN A 71 6.87 -3.63 -32.44
N TYR A 72 5.81 -3.48 -33.24
CA TYR A 72 5.83 -3.84 -34.63
C TYR A 72 5.69 -2.62 -35.52
N ARG A 73 6.76 -2.26 -36.23
CA ARG A 73 6.82 -1.16 -37.22
C ARG A 73 6.33 0.19 -36.68
N GLU A 74 6.46 0.43 -35.40
CA GLU A 74 5.95 1.64 -34.72
C GLU A 74 4.43 1.86 -34.89
N ARG A 75 3.70 0.82 -35.29
CA ARG A 75 2.24 0.85 -35.46
C ARG A 75 1.52 0.13 -34.36
N TYR A 76 1.99 -1.06 -34.00
CA TYR A 76 1.36 -1.90 -32.99
C TYR A 76 2.29 -2.08 -31.81
N TYR A 77 1.78 -1.76 -30.67
CA TYR A 77 2.46 -1.86 -29.40
C TYR A 77 1.69 -2.80 -28.49
N ALA A 78 2.39 -3.70 -27.83
CA ALA A 78 1.82 -4.55 -26.80
C ALA A 78 2.83 -4.73 -25.67
N GLY A 79 2.37 -4.76 -24.46
CA GLY A 79 3.21 -5.06 -23.32
C GLY A 79 2.45 -5.83 -22.26
N PHE A 80 3.19 -6.67 -21.57
CA PHE A 80 2.71 -7.45 -20.45
C PHE A 80 3.72 -7.38 -19.31
N THR A 81 3.23 -7.09 -18.13
CA THR A 81 4.03 -7.13 -16.90
C THR A 81 3.34 -8.02 -15.89
N LEU A 82 4.08 -8.92 -15.29
CA LEU A 82 3.61 -9.72 -14.17
C LEU A 82 4.51 -9.47 -12.98
N ARG A 83 3.90 -9.08 -11.86
CA ARG A 83 4.59 -8.90 -10.60
C ARG A 83 3.97 -9.80 -9.53
N ARG A 84 4.81 -10.44 -8.75
CA ARG A 84 4.43 -11.24 -7.59
C ARG A 84 5.15 -10.70 -6.37
N ASP A 85 4.40 -10.18 -5.42
CA ASP A 85 4.94 -9.57 -4.21
C ASP A 85 4.45 -10.28 -2.96
N ALA A 86 5.30 -10.33 -1.94
CA ALA A 86 4.97 -10.77 -0.60
C ALA A 86 5.34 -9.72 0.44
N SER A 87 4.57 -9.63 1.51
CA SER A 87 4.86 -8.76 2.64
C SER A 87 4.73 -9.53 3.96
N SER A 88 5.63 -9.23 4.91
CA SER A 88 5.58 -9.78 6.27
C SER A 88 4.38 -9.27 7.09
N THR A 89 3.71 -8.20 6.64
CA THR A 89 2.52 -7.66 7.31
C THR A 89 1.30 -8.56 7.22
N PHE A 90 1.29 -9.50 6.27
CA PHE A 90 0.17 -10.41 6.03
C PHE A 90 0.36 -11.77 6.70
N GLY A 91 -0.75 -12.48 6.88
CA GLY A 91 -0.73 -13.88 7.31
C GLY A 91 0.06 -14.77 6.35
N GLU A 92 0.57 -15.88 6.85
CA GLU A 92 1.51 -16.73 6.11
C GLU A 92 0.95 -17.24 4.78
N ASP A 93 -0.30 -17.68 4.77
CA ASP A 93 -0.95 -18.27 3.59
C ASP A 93 -1.39 -17.24 2.54
N VAL A 94 -1.53 -15.96 2.92
CA VAL A 94 -2.11 -14.89 2.08
C VAL A 94 -1.14 -13.76 1.78
N ARG A 95 0.14 -13.90 2.15
CA ARG A 95 1.15 -12.85 1.99
C ARG A 95 1.52 -12.56 0.54
N TRP A 96 1.33 -13.52 -0.37
CA TRP A 96 1.68 -13.36 -1.78
C TRP A 96 0.53 -12.78 -2.58
N GLY A 97 0.79 -11.70 -3.29
CA GLY A 97 -0.11 -11.07 -4.26
C GLY A 97 0.39 -11.20 -5.69
N TRP A 98 -0.55 -11.30 -6.65
CA TRP A 98 -0.25 -11.25 -8.08
C TRP A 98 -0.82 -9.98 -8.69
N PHE A 99 0.02 -9.26 -9.42
CA PHE A 99 -0.26 -7.95 -9.99
C PHE A 99 0.09 -7.95 -11.48
N PRO A 100 -0.80 -8.50 -12.32
CA PRO A 100 -0.64 -8.43 -13.76
C PRO A 100 -1.01 -7.04 -14.28
N SER A 101 -0.33 -6.62 -15.36
CA SER A 101 -0.74 -5.48 -16.17
C SER A 101 -0.43 -5.73 -17.62
N TYR A 102 -1.22 -5.15 -18.51
CA TYR A 102 -1.00 -5.21 -19.96
C TYR A 102 -1.45 -3.92 -20.62
N PHE A 103 -0.85 -3.63 -21.74
CA PHE A 103 -1.28 -2.55 -22.61
C PHE A 103 -1.19 -2.96 -24.06
N VAL A 104 -2.04 -2.32 -24.88
CA VAL A 104 -1.98 -2.36 -26.32
C VAL A 104 -2.09 -0.94 -26.86
N GLY A 105 -1.39 -0.68 -27.96
CA GLY A 105 -1.42 0.61 -28.65
C GLY A 105 -1.41 0.40 -30.15
N TRP A 106 -2.18 1.21 -30.85
CA TRP A 106 -2.26 1.20 -32.30
C TRP A 106 -2.17 2.59 -32.87
N THR A 107 -1.07 2.87 -33.60
CA THR A 107 -0.91 4.10 -34.36
C THR A 107 -1.59 3.94 -35.71
N PHE A 108 -2.89 4.19 -35.74
CA PHE A 108 -3.74 3.92 -36.91
C PHE A 108 -3.43 4.86 -38.11
N THR A 109 -2.85 6.03 -37.88
CA THR A 109 -2.43 6.94 -38.96
C THR A 109 -1.28 6.40 -39.81
N GLU A 110 -0.55 5.40 -39.33
CA GLU A 110 0.49 4.74 -40.10
C GLU A 110 -0.06 3.61 -41.00
N GLU A 111 -1.38 3.40 -41.00
CA GLU A 111 -2.03 2.42 -41.87
C GLU A 111 -2.25 2.97 -43.28
N PRO A 112 -2.18 2.11 -44.32
CA PRO A 112 -2.34 2.52 -45.71
C PRO A 112 -3.67 3.22 -46.02
N PHE A 113 -4.76 2.82 -45.35
CA PHE A 113 -6.09 3.41 -45.55
C PHE A 113 -6.21 4.83 -44.96
N MET A 114 -5.28 5.27 -44.09
CA MET A 114 -5.26 6.60 -43.52
C MET A 114 -4.43 7.62 -44.30
N LEU A 115 -3.72 7.21 -45.34
CA LEU A 115 -2.83 8.08 -46.12
C LEU A 115 -3.56 9.28 -46.71
N ALA A 116 -4.81 9.16 -47.12
CA ALA A 116 -5.63 10.25 -47.64
C ALA A 116 -5.95 11.33 -46.59
N LEU A 117 -5.97 10.99 -45.31
CA LEU A 117 -6.26 11.88 -44.20
C LEU A 117 -5.00 12.47 -43.56
N LYS A 118 -3.82 11.99 -43.95
CA LYS A 118 -2.53 12.41 -43.39
C LYS A 118 -2.27 13.91 -43.44
N PRO A 119 -2.73 14.71 -44.44
CA PRO A 119 -2.56 16.17 -44.43
C PRO A 119 -3.31 16.87 -43.29
N TRP A 120 -4.38 16.28 -42.77
CA TRP A 120 -5.20 16.86 -41.72
C TRP A 120 -4.95 16.21 -40.36
N LEU A 121 -4.74 14.88 -40.36
CA LEU A 121 -4.49 14.06 -39.18
C LEU A 121 -3.11 13.41 -39.31
N ASN A 122 -2.10 14.07 -38.78
CA ASN A 122 -0.70 13.65 -38.93
C ASN A 122 -0.36 12.51 -37.96
N TYR A 123 -1.00 12.48 -36.81
CA TYR A 123 -0.80 11.48 -35.79
C TYR A 123 -2.12 11.06 -35.17
N GLY A 124 -2.32 9.77 -35.03
CA GLY A 124 -3.47 9.19 -34.35
C GLY A 124 -3.12 7.86 -33.72
N LYS A 125 -3.31 7.74 -32.41
CA LYS A 125 -3.02 6.53 -31.65
C LYS A 125 -4.15 6.20 -30.71
N LEU A 126 -4.60 4.96 -30.78
CA LEU A 126 -5.47 4.34 -29.78
C LEU A 126 -4.62 3.62 -28.74
N ARG A 127 -4.98 3.77 -27.49
CA ARG A 127 -4.32 3.12 -26.35
C ARG A 127 -5.37 2.42 -25.51
N PHE A 128 -5.02 1.25 -25.01
CA PHE A 128 -5.77 0.57 -23.96
C PHE A 128 -4.79 -0.07 -22.99
N SER A 129 -5.04 0.11 -21.71
CA SER A 129 -4.26 -0.54 -20.65
C SER A 129 -5.14 -1.09 -19.54
N GLN A 130 -4.66 -2.13 -18.90
CA GLN A 130 -5.22 -2.65 -17.66
C GLN A 130 -4.07 -2.94 -16.72
N GLY A 131 -4.17 -2.42 -15.50
CA GLY A 131 -3.18 -2.67 -14.45
C GLY A 131 -3.85 -3.09 -13.15
N ARG A 132 -3.21 -4.00 -12.44
CA ARG A 132 -3.57 -4.32 -11.07
C ARG A 132 -2.42 -3.95 -10.15
N THR A 133 -2.74 -3.20 -9.08
CA THR A 133 -1.81 -2.83 -8.02
C THR A 133 -2.29 -3.36 -6.68
N GLY A 134 -1.34 -3.61 -5.78
CA GLY A 134 -1.61 -3.99 -4.40
C GLY A 134 -1.14 -2.91 -3.44
N ARG A 135 -1.91 -2.70 -2.38
CA ARG A 135 -1.52 -1.87 -1.25
C ARG A 135 -1.42 -2.74 -0.01
N ILE A 136 -0.34 -2.56 0.74
CA ILE A 136 -0.19 -3.09 2.10
C ILE A 136 -0.85 -2.11 3.08
N PHE A 137 -1.28 -2.60 4.23
CA PHE A 137 -1.69 -1.71 5.30
C PHE A 137 -0.48 -1.19 6.10
N GLU A 138 -0.70 -0.11 6.81
CA GLU A 138 0.35 0.66 7.47
C GLU A 138 0.92 -0.07 8.69
N TYR A 139 0.05 -0.74 9.45
CA TYR A 139 0.42 -1.41 10.70
C TYR A 139 0.98 -2.81 10.47
N PRO A 140 2.26 -3.08 10.83
CA PRO A 140 2.96 -4.30 10.41
C PRO A 140 2.46 -5.58 11.07
N TYR A 141 1.85 -5.51 12.26
CA TYR A 141 1.47 -6.69 13.06
C TYR A 141 -0.04 -6.93 13.13
N LEU A 142 -0.83 -6.19 12.38
CA LEU A 142 -2.30 -6.25 12.43
C LEU A 142 -2.87 -7.65 12.13
N ALA A 143 -2.23 -8.42 11.25
CA ALA A 143 -2.66 -9.79 10.93
C ALA A 143 -2.36 -10.78 12.07
N GLN A 144 -1.29 -10.53 12.81
CA GLN A 144 -0.87 -11.34 13.95
C GLN A 144 -1.71 -11.03 15.21
N GLY A 145 -2.25 -9.81 15.31
CA GLY A 145 -2.85 -9.24 16.49
C GLY A 145 -1.80 -8.80 17.51
N GLU A 146 -2.14 -7.81 18.28
CA GLU A 146 -1.28 -7.28 19.33
C GLU A 146 -1.93 -7.51 20.70
N LEU A 147 -1.11 -7.66 21.72
CA LEU A 147 -1.53 -7.86 23.09
C LEU A 147 -1.06 -6.70 23.95
N ASP A 148 -1.94 -6.22 24.80
CA ASP A 148 -1.63 -5.22 25.82
C ASP A 148 -1.77 -5.82 27.22
N GLN A 149 -1.24 -5.10 28.19
CA GLN A 149 -1.35 -5.51 29.58
C GLN A 149 -2.77 -5.27 30.09
N GLY A 150 -3.43 -6.33 30.50
CA GLY A 150 -4.76 -6.30 31.11
C GLY A 150 -4.72 -5.99 32.62
N ALA A 151 -5.89 -5.75 33.17
CA ALA A 151 -6.03 -5.61 34.63
C ALA A 151 -5.63 -6.93 35.33
N PRO A 152 -4.90 -6.84 36.47
CA PRO A 152 -4.54 -8.04 37.22
C PRO A 152 -5.78 -8.86 37.65
N TYR A 153 -5.71 -10.17 37.50
CA TYR A 153 -6.73 -11.08 37.95
C TYR A 153 -6.18 -11.98 39.07
N LEU A 154 -6.81 -11.97 40.23
CA LEU A 154 -6.35 -12.69 41.44
C LEU A 154 -4.86 -12.45 41.78
N GLY A 155 -4.37 -11.21 41.59
CA GLY A 155 -2.98 -10.86 41.86
C GLY A 155 -1.98 -11.28 40.76
N HIS A 156 -2.43 -11.88 39.67
CA HIS A 156 -1.60 -12.26 38.53
C HIS A 156 -1.73 -11.26 37.37
N PRO A 157 -0.63 -10.93 36.67
CA PRO A 157 -0.70 -10.10 35.47
C PRO A 157 -1.49 -10.83 34.38
N THR A 158 -2.30 -10.10 33.63
CA THR A 158 -3.06 -10.60 32.50
C THR A 158 -2.67 -9.86 31.23
N VAL A 159 -3.00 -10.48 30.08
CA VAL A 159 -2.87 -9.84 28.77
C VAL A 159 -4.23 -9.84 28.08
N VAL A 160 -4.51 -8.80 27.33
CA VAL A 160 -5.73 -8.62 26.54
C VAL A 160 -5.36 -8.24 25.12
N PRO A 161 -6.20 -8.52 24.12
CA PRO A 161 -5.98 -7.98 22.78
C PRO A 161 -5.96 -6.46 22.83
N GLU A 162 -4.98 -5.84 22.13
CA GLU A 162 -4.90 -4.41 21.97
C GLU A 162 -6.21 -3.86 21.40
N TRP A 163 -6.72 -2.77 21.97
CA TRP A 163 -8.06 -2.25 21.70
C TRP A 163 -8.27 -1.86 20.21
N TRP A 164 -7.24 -1.39 19.52
CA TRP A 164 -7.32 -0.95 18.12
C TRP A 164 -6.98 -2.06 17.12
N ALA A 165 -6.10 -2.98 17.48
CA ALA A 165 -5.69 -4.10 16.64
C ALA A 165 -6.69 -5.27 16.69
N GLY A 166 -7.38 -5.45 17.81
CA GLY A 166 -8.31 -6.56 18.02
C GLY A 166 -7.61 -7.91 18.09
N VAL A 167 -8.37 -8.96 17.83
CA VAL A 167 -7.83 -10.32 17.74
C VAL A 167 -7.15 -10.56 16.39
N SER A 168 -6.21 -11.49 16.35
CA SER A 168 -5.51 -11.88 15.13
C SER A 168 -6.45 -12.29 14.00
N ASN A 169 -6.07 -11.93 12.76
CA ASN A 169 -6.74 -12.39 11.55
C ASN A 169 -5.70 -12.76 10.49
N SER A 170 -5.34 -14.03 10.45
CA SER A 170 -4.38 -14.57 9.46
C SER A 170 -4.86 -14.48 8.01
N GLY A 171 -6.14 -14.19 7.78
CA GLY A 171 -6.73 -13.97 6.45
C GLY A 171 -6.56 -12.55 5.89
N LEU A 172 -5.96 -11.61 6.64
CA LEU A 172 -5.69 -10.27 6.15
C LEU A 172 -4.70 -10.29 4.99
N THR A 173 -5.09 -9.68 3.88
CA THR A 173 -4.33 -9.68 2.63
C THR A 173 -4.39 -8.32 1.94
N TRP A 174 -3.78 -8.25 0.77
CA TRP A 174 -3.64 -7.06 -0.07
C TRP A 174 -4.98 -6.39 -0.38
N GLU A 175 -5.01 -5.07 -0.24
CA GLU A 175 -6.01 -4.25 -0.93
C GLU A 175 -5.63 -4.20 -2.41
N LYS A 176 -6.55 -4.56 -3.31
CA LYS A 176 -6.27 -4.67 -4.75
C LYS A 176 -7.04 -3.63 -5.53
N THR A 177 -6.31 -2.82 -6.29
CA THR A 177 -6.90 -1.87 -7.22
C THR A 177 -6.65 -2.33 -8.65
N THR A 178 -7.72 -2.47 -9.42
CA THR A 178 -7.64 -2.73 -10.86
C THR A 178 -8.10 -1.47 -11.60
N GLU A 179 -7.28 -1.01 -12.52
CA GLU A 179 -7.55 0.15 -13.34
C GLU A 179 -7.58 -0.26 -14.81
N TYR A 180 -8.57 0.23 -15.53
CA TYR A 180 -8.72 0.13 -16.98
C TYR A 180 -8.63 1.54 -17.53
N ASP A 181 -7.84 1.72 -18.56
CA ASP A 181 -7.65 3.00 -19.23
C ASP A 181 -7.75 2.84 -20.72
N ALA A 182 -8.52 3.71 -21.38
CA ALA A 182 -8.65 3.78 -22.83
C ALA A 182 -8.35 5.22 -23.27
N GLY A 183 -7.36 5.38 -24.14
CA GLY A 183 -6.89 6.69 -24.58
C GLY A 183 -6.87 6.84 -26.08
N LEU A 184 -7.09 8.06 -26.54
CA LEU A 184 -6.99 8.49 -27.94
C LEU A 184 -6.11 9.75 -28.01
N ASP A 185 -5.01 9.63 -28.74
CA ASP A 185 -4.11 10.74 -29.02
C ASP A 185 -4.25 11.14 -30.51
N LEU A 186 -4.43 12.44 -30.75
CA LEU A 186 -4.55 13.01 -32.12
C LEU A 186 -3.59 14.18 -32.29
N GLY A 187 -2.91 14.21 -33.43
CA GLY A 187 -2.12 15.34 -33.89
C GLY A 187 -2.66 15.85 -35.22
N LEU A 188 -3.11 17.09 -35.24
CA LEU A 188 -3.78 17.72 -36.38
C LEU A 188 -2.96 18.87 -36.94
N LEU A 189 -3.12 19.15 -38.25
CA LEU A 189 -2.55 20.32 -38.96
C LEU A 189 -1.04 20.41 -38.73
N ASP A 190 -0.28 19.43 -39.18
CA ASP A 190 1.17 19.32 -38.98
C ASP A 190 1.58 19.36 -37.50
N ASN A 191 0.79 18.66 -36.64
CA ASN A 191 0.96 18.61 -35.19
C ASN A 191 0.87 19.98 -34.49
N ARG A 192 0.24 20.97 -35.11
CA ARG A 192 -0.01 22.28 -34.47
C ARG A 192 -1.07 22.19 -33.38
N ILE A 193 -1.97 21.21 -33.49
CA ILE A 193 -3.01 20.95 -32.49
C ILE A 193 -2.83 19.51 -32.02
N GLY A 194 -2.57 19.34 -30.73
CA GLY A 194 -2.56 18.04 -30.04
C GLY A 194 -3.79 17.89 -29.16
N LEU A 195 -4.50 16.77 -29.31
CA LEU A 195 -5.65 16.40 -28.47
C LEU A 195 -5.39 15.05 -27.85
N THR A 196 -5.66 14.92 -26.56
CA THR A 196 -5.61 13.65 -25.83
C THR A 196 -6.89 13.49 -25.06
N PHE A 197 -7.51 12.34 -25.21
CA PHE A 197 -8.70 11.94 -24.48
C PHE A 197 -8.39 10.64 -23.74
N ASP A 198 -8.65 10.61 -22.44
CA ASP A 198 -8.51 9.43 -21.61
C ASP A 198 -9.82 9.15 -20.88
N TYR A 199 -10.21 7.88 -20.89
CA TYR A 199 -11.31 7.37 -20.10
C TYR A 199 -10.79 6.23 -19.22
N TYR A 200 -10.97 6.36 -17.93
CA TYR A 200 -10.52 5.36 -16.98
C TYR A 200 -11.63 4.85 -16.07
N LEU A 201 -11.51 3.61 -15.66
CA LEU A 201 -12.34 2.96 -14.66
C LEU A 201 -11.45 2.31 -13.62
N LYS A 202 -11.61 2.70 -12.38
CA LYS A 202 -10.81 2.21 -11.26
C LYS A 202 -11.69 1.45 -10.27
N ARG A 203 -11.28 0.23 -9.92
CA ARG A 203 -11.99 -0.64 -8.98
C ARG A 203 -11.05 -1.09 -7.89
N THR A 204 -11.33 -0.69 -6.66
CA THR A 204 -10.60 -1.14 -5.48
C THR A 204 -11.42 -2.19 -4.76
N ARG A 205 -10.79 -3.28 -4.37
CA ARG A 205 -11.42 -4.39 -3.65
C ARG A 205 -10.56 -4.82 -2.47
N GLY A 206 -11.25 -5.35 -1.44
CA GLY A 206 -10.58 -5.82 -0.25
C GLY A 206 -10.02 -4.70 0.62
N LEU A 207 -10.70 -3.54 0.65
CA LEU A 207 -10.34 -2.46 1.56
C LEU A 207 -10.41 -2.95 3.00
N LEU A 208 -9.40 -2.56 3.75
CA LEU A 208 -9.28 -2.92 5.16
C LEU A 208 -10.31 -2.14 5.99
N TYR A 209 -11.03 -2.87 6.82
CA TYR A 209 -12.06 -2.30 7.67
C TYR A 209 -12.15 -3.03 8.99
N ASN A 210 -12.33 -2.28 10.06
CA ASN A 210 -12.66 -2.79 11.37
C ASN A 210 -14.17 -2.63 11.60
N PRO A 211 -15.00 -3.70 11.46
CA PRO A 211 -16.42 -3.59 11.64
C PRO A 211 -16.75 -3.29 13.12
N PRO A 212 -17.66 -2.33 13.39
CA PRO A 212 -18.13 -2.11 14.73
C PRO A 212 -18.86 -3.35 15.22
N THR A 213 -18.34 -3.99 16.26
CA THR A 213 -19.01 -5.11 16.94
C THR A 213 -19.38 -4.72 18.34
N LEU A 214 -20.50 -5.28 18.82
CA LEU A 214 -20.84 -5.17 20.22
C LEU A 214 -19.90 -6.11 20.99
N GLY A 215 -18.85 -5.56 21.58
CA GLY A 215 -17.89 -6.31 22.41
C GLY A 215 -18.53 -7.12 23.51
N THR A 216 -19.75 -6.75 23.94
CA THR A 216 -20.59 -7.50 24.88
C THR A 216 -21.01 -8.87 24.37
N HIS A 217 -21.05 -9.12 23.06
CA HIS A 217 -21.41 -10.40 22.47
C HIS A 217 -20.23 -11.33 22.27
N THR A 218 -19.06 -10.78 21.99
CA THR A 218 -17.86 -11.55 21.64
C THR A 218 -16.78 -11.52 22.72
N GLY A 219 -16.86 -10.56 23.64
CA GLY A 219 -15.81 -10.29 24.63
C GLY A 219 -14.60 -9.55 24.06
N PHE A 220 -14.53 -9.36 22.74
CA PHE A 220 -13.41 -8.73 22.03
C PHE A 220 -13.89 -7.78 20.96
N LEU A 221 -13.01 -6.84 20.55
CA LEU A 221 -13.23 -6.06 19.34
C LEU A 221 -13.13 -6.98 18.11
N ALA A 222 -13.90 -6.65 17.07
CA ALA A 222 -13.84 -7.41 15.83
C ALA A 222 -12.45 -7.33 15.20
N PRO A 223 -11.95 -8.43 14.62
CA PRO A 223 -10.72 -8.37 13.85
C PRO A 223 -10.92 -7.52 12.60
N TRP A 224 -9.85 -6.84 12.19
CA TRP A 224 -9.77 -6.19 10.89
C TRP A 224 -10.00 -7.18 9.75
N ARG A 225 -10.69 -6.77 8.70
CA ARG A 225 -11.04 -7.63 7.55
C ARG A 225 -10.95 -6.87 6.24
N ASN A 226 -10.65 -7.59 5.16
CA ASN A 226 -10.77 -7.07 3.79
C ASN A 226 -12.23 -7.20 3.34
N MET A 227 -13.05 -6.16 3.47
CA MET A 227 -14.50 -6.25 3.28
C MET A 227 -15.05 -5.40 2.14
N TYR A 228 -14.56 -4.19 1.97
CA TYR A 228 -15.20 -3.21 1.09
C TYR A 228 -14.55 -3.12 -0.28
N GLY A 229 -15.30 -2.55 -1.22
CA GLY A 229 -14.83 -2.16 -2.53
C GLY A 229 -15.36 -0.79 -2.91
N ILE A 230 -14.61 -0.05 -3.71
CA ILE A 230 -14.96 1.25 -4.27
C ILE A 230 -14.75 1.18 -5.78
N ASP A 231 -15.73 1.66 -6.52
CA ASP A 231 -15.66 1.85 -7.97
C ASP A 231 -15.71 3.36 -8.26
N ASN A 232 -14.85 3.79 -9.17
CA ASN A 232 -14.77 5.18 -9.63
C ASN A 232 -14.87 5.20 -11.15
#